data_94d53d1c3fbce458034c7054c363691c
#
_entry.id   94d53d1c3fbce458034c7054c363691c
#
_cell.length_a   1.000
_cell.length_b   1.000
_cell.length_c   1.000
_cell.angle_alpha   90.00
_cell.angle_beta   90.00
_cell.angle_gamma   90.00
#
_symmetry.space_group_name_H-M   'P 1'
#
loop_
_entity.id
_entity.type
_entity.pdbx_description
1 polymer ?
#
loop_
_entity_poly.entity_id
_entity_poly.type
_entity_poly.pdbx_seq_one_letter_code
_entity_poly.pdbx_strand_id
1 'polypeptide(L)'
;MPPRKVECTLKTVAIVGSHYLTNKQAPWDDLKIPIWVFNAGAIMDWCKRADAVFEIHPAGEYTNPMADKSEYWQEFLQKQQVAPVYMQNDDPRIPMCKKYPLEGVINKYLKNFVRENGEEEVINKYFTSTPCYAIAMALYLGYDVIKLYGIEMETNSEYVYQRDGVGLWVGIALGLGKKVVLTKNTSMFSAPLYGYDDDHTNITREDFEENAAAIQRAFDAAERKLEYAKGQLDGIINAVEGMKRDGKDPKEISKMGNEYLQKTKEYEQALADWSNLNGQLTLCRFFLAKMDKMMIANGQAQEVKALRSEKIRAVGLVA
;
A
#
# COMPACT_ATOMS: atom_id res chain seq x y z
N MET A 1 -17.89 35.17 -39.29
CA MET A 1 -18.08 34.09 -38.31
C MET A 1 -16.85 34.02 -37.43
N PRO A 2 -16.94 34.07 -36.11
CA PRO A 2 -15.78 33.88 -35.27
C PRO A 2 -15.30 32.43 -35.40
N PRO A 3 -13.98 32.17 -35.36
CA PRO A 3 -13.45 30.84 -35.49
C PRO A 3 -13.97 29.99 -34.34
N ARG A 4 -14.54 28.80 -34.64
CA ARG A 4 -14.89 27.79 -33.63
C ARG A 4 -13.63 27.47 -32.84
N LYS A 5 -13.61 27.76 -31.53
CA LYS A 5 -12.63 27.20 -30.62
C LYS A 5 -12.77 25.69 -30.71
N VAL A 6 -11.81 25.02 -31.30
CA VAL A 6 -11.65 23.57 -31.18
C VAL A 6 -11.25 23.34 -29.72
N GLU A 7 -12.17 22.89 -28.90
CA GLU A 7 -11.83 22.36 -27.57
C GLU A 7 -10.95 21.14 -27.80
N CYS A 8 -9.66 21.33 -27.66
CA CYS A 8 -8.71 20.23 -27.62
C CYS A 8 -8.93 19.49 -26.31
N THR A 9 -9.68 18.40 -26.35
CA THR A 9 -9.88 17.55 -25.17
C THR A 9 -8.55 16.89 -24.83
N LEU A 10 -7.98 17.25 -23.66
CA LEU A 10 -6.72 16.70 -23.16
C LEU A 10 -6.84 15.18 -22.97
N LYS A 11 -5.93 14.43 -23.58
CA LYS A 11 -5.88 12.97 -23.46
C LYS A 11 -5.44 12.60 -22.05
N THR A 12 -6.34 12.01 -21.29
CA THR A 12 -6.15 11.72 -19.86
C THR A 12 -6.09 10.21 -19.60
N VAL A 13 -5.24 9.77 -18.65
CA VAL A 13 -5.19 8.40 -18.13
C VAL A 13 -5.12 8.42 -16.61
N ALA A 14 -5.73 7.43 -15.97
CA ALA A 14 -5.59 7.15 -14.55
C ALA A 14 -4.75 5.89 -14.35
N ILE A 15 -3.69 5.99 -13.56
CA ILE A 15 -2.78 4.90 -13.20
C ILE A 15 -3.03 4.59 -11.73
N VAL A 16 -3.41 3.33 -11.44
CA VAL A 16 -3.96 2.96 -10.13
C VAL A 16 -3.18 1.78 -9.54
N GLY A 17 -2.52 2.03 -8.42
CA GLY A 17 -1.86 1.02 -7.60
C GLY A 17 -2.75 0.47 -6.49
N SER A 18 -2.17 -0.35 -5.64
CA SER A 18 -2.90 -1.11 -4.61
C SER A 18 -3.11 -0.36 -3.29
N HIS A 19 -2.49 0.79 -3.08
CA HIS A 19 -2.56 1.47 -1.78
C HIS A 19 -3.98 1.95 -1.47
N TYR A 20 -4.52 1.44 -0.37
CA TYR A 20 -5.94 1.52 0.00
C TYR A 20 -6.47 2.92 0.28
N LEU A 21 -5.60 3.88 0.65
CA LEU A 21 -6.03 5.25 0.98
C LEU A 21 -6.51 6.02 -0.23
N THR A 22 -5.89 5.81 -1.39
CA THR A 22 -6.17 6.65 -2.55
C THR A 22 -6.67 5.89 -3.78
N ASN A 23 -6.52 4.56 -3.87
CA ASN A 23 -7.00 3.77 -5.01
C ASN A 23 -8.52 3.87 -5.21
N LYS A 24 -9.29 4.00 -4.12
CA LYS A 24 -10.76 4.14 -4.16
C LYS A 24 -11.22 5.47 -4.78
N GLN A 25 -10.33 6.47 -4.84
CA GLN A 25 -10.60 7.79 -5.41
C GLN A 25 -10.39 7.83 -6.92
N ALA A 26 -9.92 6.74 -7.54
CA ALA A 26 -9.77 6.65 -8.99
C ALA A 26 -11.13 6.85 -9.69
N PRO A 27 -11.15 7.40 -10.92
CA PRO A 27 -12.38 7.72 -11.63
C PRO A 27 -13.03 6.47 -12.25
N TRP A 28 -13.42 5.52 -11.41
CA TRP A 28 -13.92 4.21 -11.80
C TRP A 28 -15.14 4.26 -12.71
N ASP A 29 -15.99 5.26 -12.55
CA ASP A 29 -17.26 5.41 -13.26
C ASP A 29 -17.13 6.31 -14.51
N ASP A 30 -15.99 6.99 -14.70
CA ASP A 30 -15.74 7.83 -15.89
C ASP A 30 -15.08 7.03 -17.01
N LEU A 31 -15.90 6.50 -17.91
CA LEU A 31 -15.45 5.69 -19.06
C LEU A 31 -14.60 6.45 -20.08
N LYS A 32 -14.51 7.78 -20.00
CA LYS A 32 -13.66 8.60 -20.87
C LYS A 32 -12.20 8.59 -20.46
N ILE A 33 -11.91 8.19 -19.21
CA ILE A 33 -10.56 8.14 -18.65
C ILE A 33 -10.15 6.67 -18.56
N PRO A 34 -9.25 6.17 -19.41
CA PRO A 34 -8.70 4.83 -19.29
C PRO A 34 -8.06 4.63 -17.92
N ILE A 35 -8.30 3.46 -17.32
CA ILE A 35 -7.71 3.05 -16.05
C ILE A 35 -6.69 1.94 -16.29
N TRP A 36 -5.47 2.18 -15.85
CA TRP A 36 -4.36 1.24 -15.91
C TRP A 36 -4.00 0.75 -14.52
N VAL A 37 -3.85 -0.55 -14.38
CA VAL A 37 -3.56 -1.21 -13.10
C VAL A 37 -2.32 -2.10 -13.21
N PHE A 38 -1.86 -2.62 -12.08
CA PHE A 38 -0.63 -3.38 -11.99
C PHE A 38 -0.88 -4.79 -11.45
N ASN A 39 -0.22 -5.78 -12.07
CA ASN A 39 -0.10 -7.13 -11.55
C ASN A 39 -1.45 -7.70 -11.10
N ALA A 40 -1.46 -8.47 -10.02
CA ALA A 40 -2.68 -9.04 -9.43
C ALA A 40 -3.70 -8.00 -8.95
N GLY A 41 -3.38 -6.71 -8.94
CA GLY A 41 -4.34 -5.64 -8.66
C GLY A 41 -5.56 -5.68 -9.58
N ALA A 42 -5.42 -6.25 -10.79
CA ALA A 42 -6.52 -6.40 -11.74
C ALA A 42 -7.66 -7.33 -11.27
N ILE A 43 -7.39 -8.24 -10.33
CA ILE A 43 -8.37 -9.19 -9.79
C ILE A 43 -8.79 -8.86 -8.34
N MET A 44 -8.29 -7.77 -7.76
CA MET A 44 -8.63 -7.39 -6.40
C MET A 44 -9.98 -6.68 -6.33
N ASP A 45 -10.70 -6.84 -5.22
CA ASP A 45 -12.03 -6.28 -4.98
C ASP A 45 -12.14 -4.76 -5.18
N TRP A 46 -11.05 -4.03 -4.97
CA TRP A 46 -11.01 -2.59 -5.18
C TRP A 46 -10.97 -2.19 -6.65
N CYS A 47 -10.55 -3.09 -7.56
CA CYS A 47 -10.43 -2.83 -8.98
C CYS A 47 -11.77 -3.04 -9.69
N LYS A 48 -12.46 -1.96 -10.01
CA LYS A 48 -13.77 -2.06 -10.69
C LYS A 48 -13.66 -2.32 -12.20
N ARG A 49 -12.57 -1.90 -12.82
CA ARG A 49 -12.24 -2.15 -14.24
C ARG A 49 -10.77 -1.88 -14.52
N ALA A 50 -10.25 -2.45 -15.59
CA ALA A 50 -8.92 -2.16 -16.10
C ALA A 50 -8.99 -2.02 -17.63
N ASP A 51 -8.46 -0.93 -18.15
CA ASP A 51 -8.34 -0.69 -19.61
C ASP A 51 -6.93 -1.04 -20.13
N ALA A 52 -5.98 -1.25 -19.22
CA ALA A 52 -4.71 -1.93 -19.43
C ALA A 52 -4.17 -2.48 -18.11
N VAL A 53 -3.43 -3.57 -18.19
CA VAL A 53 -2.71 -4.18 -17.05
C VAL A 53 -1.22 -4.19 -17.37
N PHE A 54 -0.39 -3.88 -16.39
CA PHE A 54 1.06 -3.97 -16.51
C PHE A 54 1.57 -5.10 -15.61
N GLU A 55 2.08 -6.17 -16.23
CA GLU A 55 2.72 -7.29 -15.57
C GLU A 55 4.17 -7.39 -16.04
N ILE A 56 5.05 -6.73 -15.32
CA ILE A 56 6.46 -6.58 -15.73
C ILE A 56 7.39 -7.58 -15.01
N HIS A 57 6.84 -8.44 -14.16
CA HIS A 57 7.66 -9.45 -13.50
C HIS A 57 8.12 -10.55 -14.48
N PRO A 58 9.24 -11.21 -14.18
CA PRO A 58 9.65 -12.41 -14.92
C PRO A 58 8.58 -13.50 -14.87
N ALA A 59 8.45 -14.28 -15.94
CA ALA A 59 7.45 -15.33 -16.07
C ALA A 59 7.42 -16.30 -14.88
N GLY A 60 8.56 -16.61 -14.29
CA GLY A 60 8.67 -17.49 -13.12
C GLY A 60 7.92 -16.98 -11.88
N GLU A 61 7.68 -15.67 -11.76
CA GLU A 61 6.97 -15.12 -10.61
C GLU A 61 5.45 -15.29 -10.69
N TYR A 62 4.85 -15.18 -11.87
CA TYR A 62 3.39 -15.31 -12.01
C TYR A 62 2.94 -16.72 -12.43
N THR A 63 3.83 -17.54 -12.96
CA THR A 63 3.51 -18.94 -13.35
C THR A 63 3.81 -19.98 -12.26
N ASN A 64 4.46 -19.59 -11.17
CA ASN A 64 4.77 -20.50 -10.09
C ASN A 64 3.50 -20.90 -9.32
N PRO A 65 3.08 -22.17 -9.34
CA PRO A 65 1.86 -22.60 -8.65
C PRO A 65 1.97 -22.56 -7.12
N MET A 66 3.18 -22.41 -6.59
CA MET A 66 3.44 -22.25 -5.15
C MET A 66 3.51 -20.79 -4.70
N ALA A 67 3.43 -19.84 -5.64
CA ALA A 67 3.42 -18.43 -5.31
C ALA A 67 2.00 -17.94 -4.99
N ASP A 68 1.89 -16.89 -4.16
CA ASP A 68 0.63 -16.22 -3.81
C ASP A 68 -0.14 -15.67 -5.04
N LYS A 69 0.47 -15.73 -6.22
CA LYS A 69 -0.08 -15.25 -7.49
C LYS A 69 -0.70 -16.36 -8.37
N SER A 70 -0.84 -17.58 -7.86
CA SER A 70 -1.39 -18.70 -8.65
C SER A 70 -2.81 -18.45 -9.15
N GLU A 71 -3.66 -17.79 -8.35
CA GLU A 71 -5.02 -17.41 -8.73
C GLU A 71 -5.00 -16.37 -9.86
N TYR A 72 -4.14 -15.35 -9.77
CA TYR A 72 -3.97 -14.34 -10.80
C TYR A 72 -3.53 -14.96 -12.14
N TRP A 73 -2.63 -15.96 -12.12
CA TRP A 73 -2.22 -16.69 -13.30
C TRP A 73 -3.38 -17.50 -13.91
N GLN A 74 -4.05 -18.32 -13.10
CA GLN A 74 -5.09 -19.25 -13.56
C GLN A 74 -6.39 -18.55 -13.91
N GLU A 75 -6.81 -17.59 -13.08
CA GLU A 75 -8.14 -16.98 -13.16
C GLU A 75 -8.17 -15.73 -14.02
N PHE A 76 -7.02 -15.12 -14.27
CA PHE A 76 -6.95 -13.89 -15.05
C PHE A 76 -6.02 -13.99 -16.25
N LEU A 77 -4.72 -14.19 -16.09
CA LEU A 77 -3.76 -14.07 -17.19
C LEU A 77 -3.99 -15.08 -18.32
N GLN A 78 -4.38 -16.31 -17.99
CA GLN A 78 -4.69 -17.35 -18.99
C GLN A 78 -6.06 -17.20 -19.64
N LYS A 79 -6.97 -16.41 -19.10
CA LYS A 79 -8.29 -16.16 -19.65
C LYS A 79 -8.26 -14.98 -20.63
N GLN A 80 -9.30 -14.91 -21.48
CA GLN A 80 -9.44 -13.77 -22.39
C GLN A 80 -9.76 -12.52 -21.60
N GLN A 81 -8.81 -11.57 -21.54
CA GLN A 81 -9.04 -10.25 -20.99
C GLN A 81 -9.72 -9.34 -22.02
N VAL A 82 -10.39 -8.30 -21.53
CA VAL A 82 -10.96 -7.22 -22.35
C VAL A 82 -9.94 -6.11 -22.66
N ALA A 83 -8.83 -6.11 -21.94
CA ALA A 83 -7.80 -5.08 -21.98
C ALA A 83 -6.40 -5.67 -22.22
N PRO A 84 -5.47 -4.94 -22.86
CA PRO A 84 -4.12 -5.42 -23.09
C PRO A 84 -3.37 -5.62 -21.76
N VAL A 85 -2.54 -6.67 -21.71
CA VAL A 85 -1.60 -6.94 -20.64
C VAL A 85 -0.19 -6.65 -21.17
N TYR A 86 0.41 -5.55 -20.70
CA TYR A 86 1.77 -5.19 -21.08
C TYR A 86 2.79 -5.95 -20.25
N MET A 87 3.69 -6.67 -20.91
CA MET A 87 4.66 -7.57 -20.32
C MET A 87 6.07 -7.31 -20.85
N GLN A 88 7.09 -7.89 -20.21
CA GLN A 88 8.47 -7.82 -20.69
C GLN A 88 8.63 -8.42 -22.09
N ASN A 89 8.01 -9.57 -22.31
CA ASN A 89 8.06 -10.32 -23.57
C ASN A 89 6.65 -10.79 -23.93
N ASP A 90 6.45 -11.12 -25.18
CA ASP A 90 5.24 -11.80 -25.61
C ASP A 90 5.15 -13.19 -25.00
N ASP A 91 3.99 -13.54 -24.46
CA ASP A 91 3.70 -14.87 -23.93
C ASP A 91 2.44 -15.41 -24.62
N PRO A 92 2.56 -16.45 -25.48
CA PRO A 92 1.42 -16.97 -26.25
C PRO A 92 0.35 -17.62 -25.37
N ARG A 93 0.64 -17.87 -24.09
CA ARG A 93 -0.33 -18.41 -23.12
C ARG A 93 -1.29 -17.33 -22.60
N ILE A 94 -0.97 -16.05 -22.86
CA ILE A 94 -1.74 -14.90 -22.39
C ILE A 94 -2.40 -14.22 -23.57
N PRO A 95 -3.74 -14.36 -23.75
CA PRO A 95 -4.44 -13.94 -24.98
C PRO A 95 -4.29 -12.47 -25.36
N MET A 96 -4.22 -11.57 -24.36
CA MET A 96 -4.10 -10.13 -24.56
C MET A 96 -2.71 -9.59 -24.27
N CYS A 97 -1.70 -10.47 -24.24
CA CYS A 97 -0.30 -10.09 -24.03
C CYS A 97 0.18 -9.10 -25.10
N LYS A 98 0.87 -8.09 -24.67
CA LYS A 98 1.60 -7.13 -25.50
C LYS A 98 2.96 -6.87 -24.91
N LYS A 99 4.00 -7.06 -25.72
CA LYS A 99 5.35 -6.69 -25.31
C LYS A 99 5.43 -5.19 -25.05
N TYR A 100 5.97 -4.83 -23.88
CA TYR A 100 6.24 -3.44 -23.54
C TYR A 100 7.33 -2.88 -24.45
N PRO A 101 7.17 -1.69 -25.06
CA PRO A 101 8.13 -1.12 -26.02
C PRO A 101 9.31 -0.45 -25.31
N LEU A 102 10.05 -1.18 -24.47
CA LEU A 102 11.08 -0.65 -23.58
C LEU A 102 12.15 0.15 -24.33
N GLU A 103 12.70 -0.40 -25.43
CA GLU A 103 13.72 0.27 -26.23
C GLU A 103 13.23 1.59 -26.84
N GLY A 104 11.99 1.61 -27.34
CA GLY A 104 11.38 2.81 -27.89
C GLY A 104 11.21 3.91 -26.85
N VAL A 105 10.82 3.53 -25.63
CA VAL A 105 10.68 4.45 -24.49
C VAL A 105 12.04 4.99 -24.05
N ILE A 106 13.05 4.13 -23.88
CA ILE A 106 14.41 4.51 -23.50
C ILE A 106 14.99 5.46 -24.54
N ASN A 107 14.94 5.10 -25.81
CA ASN A 107 15.48 5.93 -26.89
C ASN A 107 14.81 7.29 -26.98
N LYS A 108 13.54 7.39 -26.63
CA LYS A 108 12.80 8.64 -26.68
C LYS A 108 13.09 9.57 -25.51
N TYR A 109 13.27 9.03 -24.31
CA TYR A 109 13.31 9.83 -23.08
C TYR A 109 14.62 9.76 -22.30
N LEU A 110 15.38 8.67 -22.40
CA LEU A 110 16.55 8.41 -21.57
C LEU A 110 17.87 8.30 -22.34
N LYS A 111 17.86 8.40 -23.68
CA LYS A 111 19.08 8.22 -24.50
C LYS A 111 20.23 9.16 -24.16
N ASN A 112 19.91 10.34 -23.59
CA ASN A 112 20.91 11.33 -23.20
C ASN A 112 21.33 11.18 -21.72
N PHE A 113 20.83 10.15 -21.03
CA PHE A 113 21.14 9.86 -19.63
C PHE A 113 22.27 8.82 -19.62
N VAL A 114 23.50 9.30 -19.64
CA VAL A 114 24.70 8.47 -19.79
C VAL A 114 25.62 8.57 -18.58
N ARG A 115 26.50 7.58 -18.39
CA ARG A 115 27.56 7.64 -17.39
C ARG A 115 28.84 8.17 -18.02
N GLU A 116 29.61 8.91 -17.25
CA GLU A 116 30.94 9.40 -17.63
C GLU A 116 32.00 8.28 -17.43
N ASN A 117 31.90 7.21 -18.20
CA ASN A 117 32.88 6.10 -18.15
C ASN A 117 33.53 5.83 -19.51
N GLY A 118 33.37 6.73 -20.50
CA GLY A 118 33.90 6.59 -21.85
C GLY A 118 33.08 5.68 -22.76
N GLU A 119 32.05 5.02 -22.25
CA GLU A 119 31.04 4.29 -23.02
C GLU A 119 29.67 4.92 -22.77
N GLU A 120 28.92 5.18 -23.83
CA GLU A 120 27.54 5.67 -23.72
C GLU A 120 26.61 4.57 -23.20
N GLU A 121 26.69 4.26 -21.93
CA GLU A 121 25.75 3.36 -21.29
C GLU A 121 24.50 4.12 -20.83
N VAL A 122 23.38 3.84 -21.45
CA VAL A 122 22.07 4.38 -21.02
C VAL A 122 21.73 3.88 -19.61
N ILE A 123 21.46 4.79 -18.70
CA ILE A 123 21.09 4.45 -17.34
C ILE A 123 19.65 3.93 -17.29
N ASN A 124 19.47 2.61 -17.32
CA ASN A 124 18.16 1.93 -17.30
C ASN A 124 17.55 1.80 -15.89
N LYS A 125 18.26 2.26 -14.86
CA LYS A 125 17.89 1.98 -13.45
C LYS A 125 16.59 2.63 -12.98
N TYR A 126 16.01 3.49 -13.77
CA TYR A 126 14.82 4.27 -13.38
C TYR A 126 13.49 3.60 -13.72
N PHE A 127 13.51 2.39 -14.20
CA PHE A 127 12.35 1.50 -14.24
C PHE A 127 12.36 0.59 -13.00
N THR A 128 12.29 1.20 -11.84
CA THR A 128 12.46 0.55 -10.54
C THR A 128 11.19 -0.08 -9.99
N SER A 129 10.06 0.17 -10.65
CA SER A 129 8.75 -0.36 -10.25
C SER A 129 7.77 -0.34 -11.43
N THR A 130 6.72 -1.15 -11.36
CA THR A 130 5.67 -1.19 -12.39
C THR A 130 5.01 0.17 -12.66
N PRO A 131 4.75 1.04 -11.67
CA PRO A 131 4.31 2.42 -11.92
C PRO A 131 5.20 3.21 -12.88
N CYS A 132 6.52 3.03 -12.84
CA CYS A 132 7.45 3.70 -13.76
C CYS A 132 7.14 3.35 -15.22
N TYR A 133 6.92 2.05 -15.50
CA TYR A 133 6.56 1.58 -16.83
C TYR A 133 5.23 2.17 -17.31
N ALA A 134 4.24 2.27 -16.44
CA ALA A 134 2.94 2.82 -16.80
C ALA A 134 3.02 4.35 -17.08
N ILE A 135 3.73 5.12 -16.26
CA ILE A 135 3.92 6.57 -16.47
C ILE A 135 4.68 6.80 -17.78
N ALA A 136 5.79 6.07 -18.00
CA ALA A 136 6.57 6.14 -19.20
C ALA A 136 5.76 5.78 -20.46
N MET A 137 4.90 4.76 -20.36
CA MET A 137 3.99 4.38 -21.46
C MET A 137 2.94 5.45 -21.72
N ALA A 138 2.41 6.10 -20.68
CA ALA A 138 1.47 7.20 -20.85
C ALA A 138 2.11 8.36 -21.66
N LEU A 139 3.35 8.71 -21.33
CA LEU A 139 4.12 9.69 -22.09
C LEU A 139 4.38 9.23 -23.53
N TYR A 140 4.75 7.96 -23.70
CA TYR A 140 5.05 7.38 -25.00
C TYR A 140 3.86 7.38 -25.94
N LEU A 141 2.66 7.11 -25.40
CA LEU A 141 1.36 7.14 -26.08
C LEU A 141 0.76 8.55 -26.22
N GLY A 142 1.46 9.58 -25.71
CA GLY A 142 1.08 10.98 -25.89
C GLY A 142 -0.10 11.42 -25.02
N TYR A 143 -0.25 10.89 -23.81
CA TYR A 143 -1.21 11.42 -22.85
C TYR A 143 -0.77 12.80 -22.34
N ASP A 144 -1.74 13.69 -22.11
CA ASP A 144 -1.52 15.06 -21.65
C ASP A 144 -1.70 15.20 -20.15
N VAL A 145 -2.56 14.35 -19.57
CA VAL A 145 -2.87 14.34 -18.16
C VAL A 145 -2.69 12.91 -17.62
N ILE A 146 -1.84 12.77 -16.62
CA ILE A 146 -1.58 11.50 -15.91
C ILE A 146 -2.06 11.66 -14.48
N LYS A 147 -3.06 10.88 -14.09
CA LYS A 147 -3.60 10.87 -12.73
C LYS A 147 -3.10 9.64 -11.98
N LEU A 148 -2.52 9.84 -10.79
CA LEU A 148 -1.94 8.77 -9.98
C LEU A 148 -2.79 8.52 -8.74
N TYR A 149 -3.13 7.25 -8.49
CA TYR A 149 -3.93 6.79 -7.37
C TYR A 149 -3.32 5.51 -6.80
N GLY A 150 -3.35 5.34 -5.49
CA GLY A 150 -2.86 4.11 -4.85
C GLY A 150 -1.36 3.84 -5.04
N ILE A 151 -0.57 4.88 -5.31
CA ILE A 151 0.87 4.81 -5.54
C ILE A 151 1.53 5.71 -4.49
N GLU A 152 1.63 5.21 -3.25
CA GLU A 152 2.14 6.01 -2.12
C GLU A 152 3.62 5.74 -1.82
N MET A 153 4.06 4.49 -1.95
CA MET A 153 5.45 4.07 -1.73
C MET A 153 6.02 4.53 -0.38
N GLU A 154 5.22 4.35 0.68
CA GLU A 154 5.53 4.85 2.02
C GLU A 154 6.42 3.92 2.84
N THR A 155 6.36 2.62 2.58
CA THR A 155 6.96 1.63 3.47
C THR A 155 8.29 1.10 2.97
N ASN A 156 9.18 0.98 3.93
CA ASN A 156 10.40 0.21 4.10
C ASN A 156 11.08 -0.43 2.88
N SER A 157 12.36 -0.21 2.77
CA SER A 157 13.38 -0.94 2.00
C SER A 157 13.14 -1.05 0.49
N GLU A 158 12.13 -1.75 0.01
CA GLU A 158 11.88 -1.93 -1.42
C GLU A 158 11.33 -0.65 -2.07
N TYR A 159 10.38 0.01 -1.42
CA TYR A 159 9.75 1.23 -1.95
C TYR A 159 10.68 2.46 -1.98
N VAL A 160 11.73 2.49 -1.18
CA VAL A 160 12.73 3.57 -1.23
C VAL A 160 13.37 3.65 -2.61
N TYR A 161 13.79 2.53 -3.16
CA TYR A 161 14.38 2.47 -4.52
C TYR A 161 13.34 2.70 -5.61
N GLN A 162 12.12 2.26 -5.38
CA GLN A 162 11.03 2.39 -6.35
C GLN A 162 10.54 3.83 -6.48
N ARG A 163 10.55 4.58 -5.40
CA ARG A 163 10.11 5.98 -5.32
C ARG A 163 10.92 6.90 -6.24
N ASP A 164 12.24 6.72 -6.29
CA ASP A 164 13.13 7.51 -7.13
C ASP A 164 12.78 7.39 -8.61
N GLY A 165 12.49 6.17 -9.08
CA GLY A 165 12.08 5.94 -10.44
C GLY A 165 10.75 6.63 -10.79
N VAL A 166 9.75 6.56 -9.90
CA VAL A 166 8.48 7.29 -10.10
C VAL A 166 8.73 8.79 -10.11
N GLY A 167 9.58 9.30 -9.22
CA GLY A 167 9.98 10.71 -9.17
C GLY A 167 10.59 11.19 -10.49
N LEU A 168 11.50 10.40 -11.06
CA LEU A 168 12.10 10.72 -12.37
C LEU A 168 11.05 10.79 -13.47
N TRP A 169 10.18 9.78 -13.59
CA TRP A 169 9.18 9.75 -14.66
C TRP A 169 8.12 10.85 -14.52
N VAL A 170 7.75 11.22 -13.31
CA VAL A 170 6.91 12.40 -13.04
C VAL A 170 7.66 13.68 -13.42
N GLY A 171 8.95 13.80 -13.07
CA GLY A 171 9.79 14.93 -13.47
C GLY A 171 9.89 15.08 -14.99
N ILE A 172 10.09 13.98 -15.73
CA ILE A 172 10.08 13.97 -17.20
C ILE A 172 8.71 14.45 -17.72
N ALA A 173 7.61 13.96 -17.17
CA ALA A 173 6.26 14.37 -17.55
C ALA A 173 6.06 15.89 -17.39
N LEU A 174 6.42 16.43 -16.23
CA LEU A 174 6.33 17.87 -15.95
C LEU A 174 7.25 18.69 -16.88
N GLY A 175 8.48 18.23 -17.12
CA GLY A 175 9.42 18.86 -18.05
C GLY A 175 8.93 18.90 -19.49
N LEU A 176 8.10 17.94 -19.90
CA LEU A 176 7.41 17.90 -21.19
C LEU A 176 6.10 18.70 -21.21
N GLY A 177 5.80 19.47 -20.16
CA GLY A 177 4.59 20.26 -20.05
C GLY A 177 3.31 19.42 -19.83
N LYS A 178 3.45 18.16 -19.42
CA LYS A 178 2.30 17.31 -19.11
C LYS A 178 1.78 17.60 -17.71
N LYS A 179 0.47 17.40 -17.49
CA LYS A 179 -0.15 17.56 -16.18
C LYS A 179 -0.12 16.23 -15.42
N VAL A 180 0.51 16.21 -14.26
CA VAL A 180 0.42 15.09 -13.31
C VAL A 180 -0.52 15.49 -12.19
N VAL A 181 -1.51 14.63 -11.88
CA VAL A 181 -2.51 14.88 -10.86
C VAL A 181 -2.39 13.82 -9.79
N LEU A 182 -2.16 14.26 -8.58
CA LEU A 182 -2.10 13.44 -7.37
C LEU A 182 -3.36 13.65 -6.53
N THR A 183 -3.69 12.67 -5.70
CA THR A 183 -4.78 12.80 -4.72
C THR A 183 -4.37 13.70 -3.56
N LYS A 184 -5.36 14.33 -2.90
CA LYS A 184 -5.09 15.24 -1.78
C LYS A 184 -4.32 14.57 -0.63
N ASN A 185 -4.55 13.28 -0.43
CA ASN A 185 -4.00 12.53 0.71
C ASN A 185 -2.82 11.64 0.34
N THR A 186 -2.15 11.91 -0.80
CA THR A 186 -0.96 11.14 -1.18
C THR A 186 0.26 11.60 -0.38
N SER A 187 1.09 10.65 0.00
CA SER A 187 2.43 10.91 0.56
C SER A 187 3.49 11.12 -0.52
N MET A 188 3.15 10.84 -1.79
CA MET A 188 4.08 11.09 -2.90
C MET A 188 4.33 12.59 -3.05
N PHE A 189 5.61 12.97 -3.10
CA PHE A 189 6.07 14.36 -3.22
C PHE A 189 5.60 15.29 -2.10
N SER A 190 5.28 14.74 -0.93
CA SER A 190 4.92 15.50 0.27
C SER A 190 6.14 16.01 1.06
N ALA A 191 7.35 15.78 0.54
CA ALA A 191 8.55 16.30 1.18
C ALA A 191 8.53 17.83 1.21
N PRO A 192 8.93 18.43 2.32
CA PRO A 192 8.99 19.87 2.51
C PRO A 192 10.03 20.53 1.62
N LEU A 193 9.90 21.82 1.38
CA LEU A 193 10.88 22.60 0.64
C LEU A 193 12.11 22.84 1.53
N TYR A 194 13.22 22.21 1.17
CA TYR A 194 14.47 22.38 1.89
C TYR A 194 14.85 23.88 1.99
N GLY A 195 15.00 24.36 3.21
CA GLY A 195 15.40 25.73 3.52
C GLY A 195 14.28 26.79 3.46
N TYR A 196 13.06 26.43 3.04
CA TYR A 196 11.92 27.35 3.02
C TYR A 196 10.84 26.97 4.04
N ASP A 197 10.66 25.73 4.21
CA ASP A 197 9.71 25.19 5.16
C ASP A 197 10.49 24.68 6.37
N ASP A 198 10.66 25.43 7.43
CA ASP A 198 11.44 25.06 8.62
C ASP A 198 10.71 24.08 9.56
N ASP A 199 9.41 23.87 9.35
CA ASP A 199 8.56 23.08 10.26
C ASP A 199 8.38 21.60 9.86
N HIS A 200 9.27 21.06 9.08
CA HIS A 200 9.04 19.87 8.27
C HIS A 200 9.29 18.53 8.90
N THR A 201 9.84 18.51 10.06
CA THR A 201 10.04 17.29 10.83
C THR A 201 9.26 17.30 12.12
N ASN A 202 8.38 18.24 12.25
CA ASN A 202 7.52 18.28 13.42
C ASN A 202 6.40 17.26 13.27
N ILE A 203 6.78 15.99 13.43
CA ILE A 203 5.86 15.05 14.01
C ILE A 203 5.50 15.70 15.35
N THR A 204 4.33 16.31 15.37
CA THR A 204 3.90 17.05 16.54
C THR A 204 3.59 16.05 17.66
N ARG A 205 3.59 16.52 18.88
CA ARG A 205 3.12 15.73 20.00
C ARG A 205 1.67 15.25 19.77
N GLU A 206 0.85 16.08 19.13
CA GLU A 206 -0.54 15.78 18.74
C GLU A 206 -0.62 14.61 17.76
N ASP A 207 0.22 14.55 16.75
CA ASP A 207 0.28 13.42 15.81
C ASP A 207 0.58 12.10 16.53
N PHE A 208 1.50 12.12 17.50
CA PHE A 208 1.77 10.94 18.32
C PHE A 208 0.63 10.60 19.26
N GLU A 209 -0.10 11.59 19.78
CA GLU A 209 -1.24 11.38 20.65
C GLU A 209 -2.43 10.80 19.90
N GLU A 210 -2.73 11.32 18.70
CA GLU A 210 -3.78 10.79 17.83
C GLU A 210 -3.48 9.37 17.40
N ASN A 211 -2.23 9.10 17.00
CA ASN A 211 -1.81 7.76 16.63
C ASN A 211 -1.85 6.80 17.84
N ALA A 212 -1.36 7.22 19.00
CA ALA A 212 -1.43 6.43 20.22
C ALA A 212 -2.88 6.13 20.63
N ALA A 213 -3.80 7.08 20.47
CA ALA A 213 -5.22 6.87 20.74
C ALA A 213 -5.87 5.88 19.74
N ALA A 214 -5.47 5.92 18.47
CA ALA A 214 -5.93 4.96 17.47
C ALA A 214 -5.41 3.55 17.78
N ILE A 215 -4.13 3.42 18.09
CA ILE A 215 -3.53 2.13 18.47
C ILE A 215 -4.14 1.60 19.78
N GLN A 216 -4.43 2.46 20.75
CA GLN A 216 -5.09 2.06 22.00
C GLN A 216 -6.47 1.44 21.74
N ARG A 217 -7.30 2.06 20.88
CA ARG A 217 -8.61 1.49 20.51
C ARG A 217 -8.48 0.12 19.83
N ALA A 218 -7.49 -0.02 18.95
CA ALA A 218 -7.20 -1.30 18.29
C ALA A 218 -6.69 -2.35 19.29
N PHE A 219 -5.85 -1.96 20.23
CA PHE A 219 -5.34 -2.81 21.31
C PHE A 219 -6.47 -3.33 22.19
N ASP A 220 -7.36 -2.44 22.64
CA ASP A 220 -8.51 -2.83 23.48
C ASP A 220 -9.45 -3.80 22.74
N ALA A 221 -9.58 -3.66 21.43
CA ALA A 221 -10.35 -4.59 20.61
C ALA A 221 -9.63 -5.95 20.45
N ALA A 222 -8.32 -5.94 20.26
CA ALA A 222 -7.51 -7.16 20.17
C ALA A 222 -7.47 -7.92 21.52
N GLU A 223 -7.40 -7.20 22.62
CA GLU A 223 -7.46 -7.79 23.96
C GLU A 223 -8.78 -8.53 24.21
N ARG A 224 -9.91 -7.91 23.90
CA ARG A 224 -11.22 -8.58 23.98
C ARG A 224 -11.31 -9.82 23.08
N LYS A 225 -10.74 -9.75 21.88
CA LYS A 225 -10.69 -10.88 20.95
C LYS A 225 -9.83 -12.02 21.48
N LEU A 226 -8.70 -11.69 22.10
CA LEU A 226 -7.81 -12.66 22.73
C LEU A 226 -8.48 -13.36 23.91
N GLU A 227 -9.13 -12.60 24.80
CA GLU A 227 -9.88 -13.15 25.95
C GLU A 227 -11.01 -14.07 25.48
N TYR A 228 -11.74 -13.68 24.45
CA TYR A 228 -12.80 -14.51 23.87
C TYR A 228 -12.25 -15.82 23.28
N ALA A 229 -11.16 -15.75 22.49
CA ALA A 229 -10.52 -16.93 21.91
C ALA A 229 -9.98 -17.87 22.98
N LYS A 230 -9.40 -17.32 24.06
CA LYS A 230 -8.95 -18.08 25.23
C LYS A 230 -10.10 -18.79 25.90
N GLY A 231 -11.21 -18.09 26.17
CA GLY A 231 -12.40 -18.68 26.78
C GLY A 231 -13.01 -19.82 25.97
N GLN A 232 -13.01 -19.71 24.65
CA GLN A 232 -13.44 -20.78 23.75
C GLN A 232 -12.51 -22.00 23.84
N LEU A 233 -11.20 -21.79 23.88
CA LEU A 233 -10.22 -22.86 23.99
C LEU A 233 -10.35 -23.59 25.32
N ASP A 234 -10.45 -22.85 26.43
CA ASP A 234 -10.66 -23.38 27.77
C ASP A 234 -11.98 -24.18 27.87
N GLY A 235 -13.04 -23.70 27.22
CA GLY A 235 -14.32 -24.41 27.11
C GLY A 235 -14.20 -25.79 26.46
N ILE A 236 -13.46 -25.89 25.35
CA ILE A 236 -13.23 -27.16 24.66
C ILE A 236 -12.38 -28.10 25.51
N ILE A 237 -11.34 -27.59 26.17
CA ILE A 237 -10.50 -28.38 27.06
C ILE A 237 -11.37 -29.02 28.18
N ASN A 238 -12.17 -28.22 28.86
CA ASN A 238 -13.05 -28.65 29.90
C ASN A 238 -14.09 -29.69 29.42
N ALA A 239 -14.65 -29.49 28.22
CA ALA A 239 -15.58 -30.41 27.59
C ALA A 239 -14.92 -31.78 27.31
N VAL A 240 -13.71 -31.77 26.73
CA VAL A 240 -12.94 -32.99 26.44
C VAL A 240 -12.60 -33.74 27.71
N GLU A 241 -12.20 -33.04 28.77
CA GLU A 241 -11.93 -33.67 30.10
C GLU A 241 -13.20 -34.25 30.72
N GLY A 242 -14.34 -33.59 30.59
CA GLY A 242 -15.63 -34.11 30.98
C GLY A 242 -15.97 -35.40 30.25
N MET A 243 -15.86 -35.40 28.93
CA MET A 243 -16.13 -36.59 28.10
C MET A 243 -15.25 -37.78 28.45
N LYS A 244 -13.98 -37.55 28.77
CA LYS A 244 -13.06 -38.59 29.22
C LYS A 244 -13.48 -39.18 30.57
N ARG A 245 -13.88 -38.33 31.50
CA ARG A 245 -14.37 -38.78 32.84
C ARG A 245 -15.64 -39.60 32.71
N ASP A 246 -16.53 -39.23 31.79
CA ASP A 246 -17.83 -39.90 31.59
C ASP A 246 -17.73 -41.14 30.69
N GLY A 247 -16.52 -41.51 30.23
CA GLY A 247 -16.29 -42.72 29.44
C GLY A 247 -16.92 -42.67 28.02
N LYS A 248 -17.02 -41.47 27.42
CA LYS A 248 -17.56 -41.28 26.08
C LYS A 248 -16.74 -41.96 25.00
N ASP A 249 -17.36 -42.25 23.85
CA ASP A 249 -16.73 -42.88 22.70
C ASP A 249 -15.48 -42.09 22.22
N PRO A 250 -14.33 -42.74 22.06
CA PRO A 250 -13.10 -42.13 21.55
C PRO A 250 -13.30 -41.38 20.21
N LYS A 251 -14.26 -41.80 19.40
CA LYS A 251 -14.58 -41.12 18.12
C LYS A 251 -15.24 -39.75 18.34
N GLU A 252 -16.07 -39.61 19.37
CA GLU A 252 -16.67 -38.32 19.75
C GLU A 252 -15.61 -37.38 20.28
N ILE A 253 -14.70 -37.86 21.11
CA ILE A 253 -13.56 -37.12 21.63
C ILE A 253 -12.64 -36.65 20.47
N SER A 254 -12.40 -37.51 19.49
CA SER A 254 -11.57 -37.18 18.30
C SER A 254 -12.16 -36.06 17.44
N LYS A 255 -13.49 -35.94 17.33
CA LYS A 255 -14.13 -34.83 16.59
C LYS A 255 -13.81 -33.49 17.23
N MET A 256 -13.80 -33.40 18.54
CA MET A 256 -13.42 -32.19 19.27
C MET A 256 -11.95 -31.85 19.12
N GLY A 257 -11.09 -32.80 18.76
CA GLY A 257 -9.68 -32.56 18.47
C GLY A 257 -9.45 -31.62 17.28
N ASN A 258 -10.27 -31.72 16.23
CA ASN A 258 -10.20 -30.82 15.08
C ASN A 258 -10.67 -29.40 15.45
N GLU A 259 -11.74 -29.31 16.24
CA GLU A 259 -12.22 -28.03 16.76
C GLU A 259 -11.19 -27.36 17.66
N TYR A 260 -10.54 -28.12 18.53
CA TYR A 260 -9.44 -27.66 19.37
C TYR A 260 -8.29 -27.09 18.52
N LEU A 261 -7.86 -27.80 17.48
CA LEU A 261 -6.78 -27.33 16.59
C LEU A 261 -7.16 -26.02 15.88
N GLN A 262 -8.39 -25.89 15.42
CA GLN A 262 -8.86 -24.66 14.80
C GLN A 262 -8.87 -23.50 15.81
N LYS A 263 -9.42 -23.71 17.01
CA LYS A 263 -9.46 -22.68 18.05
C LYS A 263 -8.08 -22.30 18.59
N THR A 264 -7.15 -23.24 18.60
CA THR A 264 -5.75 -22.93 18.90
C THR A 264 -5.15 -21.95 17.91
N LYS A 265 -5.37 -22.14 16.60
CA LYS A 265 -4.91 -21.20 15.58
C LYS A 265 -5.55 -19.82 15.73
N GLU A 266 -6.85 -19.75 16.01
CA GLU A 266 -7.55 -18.49 16.27
C GLU A 266 -6.97 -17.75 17.48
N TYR A 267 -6.64 -18.48 18.55
CA TYR A 267 -6.00 -17.93 19.73
C TYR A 267 -4.57 -17.44 19.44
N GLU A 268 -3.77 -18.22 18.73
CA GLU A 268 -2.40 -17.84 18.34
C GLU A 268 -2.40 -16.57 17.47
N GLN A 269 -3.34 -16.47 16.54
CA GLN A 269 -3.49 -15.25 15.72
C GLN A 269 -3.91 -14.05 16.57
N ALA A 270 -4.86 -14.21 17.47
CA ALA A 270 -5.31 -13.14 18.35
C ALA A 270 -4.18 -12.68 19.30
N LEU A 271 -3.35 -13.62 19.76
CA LEU A 271 -2.18 -13.32 20.60
C LEU A 271 -1.11 -12.55 19.83
N ALA A 272 -0.87 -12.92 18.57
CA ALA A 272 0.07 -12.21 17.70
C ALA A 272 -0.40 -10.78 17.44
N ASP A 273 -1.67 -10.58 17.10
CA ASP A 273 -2.27 -9.25 16.86
C ASP A 273 -2.16 -8.37 18.12
N TRP A 274 -2.52 -8.91 19.28
CA TRP A 274 -2.41 -8.23 20.58
C TRP A 274 -0.96 -7.84 20.90
N SER A 275 -0.01 -8.76 20.72
CA SER A 275 1.41 -8.52 21.00
C SER A 275 2.00 -7.43 20.11
N ASN A 276 1.65 -7.42 18.83
CA ASN A 276 2.07 -6.40 17.88
C ASN A 276 1.56 -5.00 18.28
N LEU A 277 0.27 -4.88 18.58
CA LEU A 277 -0.35 -3.63 19.00
C LEU A 277 0.21 -3.13 20.34
N ASN A 278 0.49 -4.03 21.27
CA ASN A 278 1.14 -3.71 22.55
C ASN A 278 2.55 -3.11 22.35
N GLY A 279 3.32 -3.69 21.42
CA GLY A 279 4.63 -3.16 21.03
C GLY A 279 4.53 -1.75 20.45
N GLN A 280 3.61 -1.53 19.52
CA GLN A 280 3.38 -0.21 18.90
C GLN A 280 2.95 0.84 19.94
N LEU A 281 2.03 0.49 20.82
CA LEU A 281 1.55 1.39 21.88
C LEU A 281 2.67 1.74 22.86
N THR A 282 3.50 0.79 23.22
CA THR A 282 4.67 1.00 24.09
C THR A 282 5.65 1.98 23.44
N LEU A 283 5.90 1.83 22.13
CA LEU A 283 6.78 2.73 21.39
C LEU A 283 6.21 4.15 21.32
N CYS A 284 4.91 4.30 21.03
CA CYS A 284 4.26 5.61 21.04
C CYS A 284 4.37 6.29 22.40
N ARG A 285 4.12 5.57 23.48
CA ARG A 285 4.25 6.08 24.86
C ARG A 285 5.68 6.49 25.20
N PHE A 286 6.67 5.73 24.72
CA PHE A 286 8.07 6.07 24.88
C PHE A 286 8.43 7.40 24.19
N PHE A 287 7.98 7.59 22.93
CA PHE A 287 8.23 8.83 22.21
C PHE A 287 7.54 10.03 22.86
N LEU A 288 6.28 9.89 23.26
CA LEU A 288 5.55 10.94 23.98
C LEU A 288 6.28 11.35 25.28
N ALA A 289 6.78 10.37 26.04
CA ALA A 289 7.56 10.66 27.24
C ALA A 289 8.89 11.34 26.96
N LYS A 290 9.54 11.04 25.82
CA LYS A 290 10.74 11.73 25.36
C LYS A 290 10.45 13.18 24.95
N MET A 291 9.35 13.41 24.20
CA MET A 291 8.91 14.76 23.82
C MET A 291 8.60 15.62 25.04
N ASP A 292 7.89 15.07 26.03
CA ASP A 292 7.63 15.74 27.29
C ASP A 292 8.93 16.21 27.99
N LYS A 293 9.96 15.34 28.01
CA LYS A 293 11.25 15.69 28.57
C LYS A 293 11.97 16.81 27.80
N MET A 294 11.86 16.80 26.49
CA MET A 294 12.45 17.86 25.64
C MET A 294 11.71 19.18 25.84
N MET A 295 10.37 19.18 25.89
CA MET A 295 9.59 20.39 26.19
C MET A 295 9.94 20.98 27.57
N ILE A 296 10.09 20.13 28.58
CA ILE A 296 10.52 20.58 29.93
C ILE A 296 11.93 21.19 29.89
N ALA A 297 12.86 20.57 29.16
CA ALA A 297 14.21 21.08 29.00
C ALA A 297 14.24 22.43 28.27
N ASN A 298 13.29 22.68 27.38
CA ASN A 298 13.14 23.93 26.63
C ASN A 298 12.32 24.98 27.39
N GLY A 299 12.02 24.80 28.68
CA GLY A 299 11.32 25.77 29.51
C GLY A 299 9.78 25.69 29.49
N GLN A 300 9.20 24.72 28.78
CA GLN A 300 7.75 24.53 28.61
C GLN A 300 7.13 23.62 29.68
N ALA A 301 7.69 23.57 30.87
CA ALA A 301 7.25 22.67 31.96
C ALA A 301 5.78 22.88 32.39
N GLN A 302 5.27 24.09 32.28
CA GLN A 302 3.87 24.41 32.65
C GLN A 302 2.89 23.83 31.58
N GLU A 303 3.28 23.90 30.32
CA GLU A 303 2.50 23.37 29.19
C GLU A 303 2.36 21.85 29.27
N VAL A 304 3.45 21.14 29.57
CA VAL A 304 3.44 19.68 29.80
C VAL A 304 2.53 19.29 30.98
N LYS A 305 2.54 20.10 32.06
CA LYS A 305 1.65 19.87 33.21
C LYS A 305 0.18 20.07 32.84
N ALA A 306 -0.13 21.10 32.05
CA ALA A 306 -1.51 21.37 31.58
C ALA A 306 -2.02 20.20 30.72
N LEU A 307 -1.25 19.77 29.73
CA LEU A 307 -1.57 18.65 28.84
C LEU A 307 -1.80 17.34 29.59
N ARG A 308 -0.98 17.05 30.61
CA ARG A 308 -1.17 15.86 31.46
C ARG A 308 -2.43 15.94 32.31
N SER A 309 -2.77 17.12 32.85
CA SER A 309 -3.97 17.30 33.66
C SER A 309 -5.27 17.25 32.87
N GLU A 310 -5.28 17.73 31.63
CA GLU A 310 -6.41 17.58 30.72
C GLU A 310 -6.67 16.13 30.36
N LYS A 311 -5.62 15.34 30.11
CA LYS A 311 -5.76 13.90 29.84
C LYS A 311 -6.33 13.12 31.02
N ILE A 312 -5.89 13.41 32.24
CA ILE A 312 -6.42 12.76 33.45
C ILE A 312 -7.92 13.03 33.59
N ARG A 313 -8.37 14.25 33.25
CA ARG A 313 -9.80 14.62 33.26
C ARG A 313 -10.59 13.94 32.13
N ALA A 314 -10.02 13.85 30.91
CA ALA A 314 -10.69 13.26 29.75
C ALA A 314 -10.89 11.74 29.86
N VAL A 315 -10.00 11.04 30.60
CA VAL A 315 -10.05 9.57 30.80
C VAL A 315 -10.90 9.18 32.01
N GLY A 316 -11.46 10.16 32.74
CA GLY A 316 -12.36 9.88 33.88
C GLY A 316 -11.67 9.23 35.10
N LEU A 317 -10.34 9.25 35.16
CA LEU A 317 -9.55 8.84 36.32
C LEU A 317 -9.43 10.03 37.30
N VAL A 318 -10.55 10.40 37.88
CA VAL A 318 -10.54 11.19 39.12
C VAL A 318 -10.69 10.19 40.24
N ALA A 319 -9.70 10.16 41.11
CA ALA A 319 -9.73 9.46 42.38
C ALA A 319 -10.88 9.94 43.25
#